data_c271d2a2775730a2e81e0021fbe1df2f
#
_entry.id   c271d2a2775730a2e81e0021fbe1df2f
#
_cell.length_a   1.000
_cell.length_b   1.000
_cell.length_c   1.000
_cell.angle_alpha   90.00
_cell.angle_beta   90.00
_cell.angle_gamma   90.00
#
_symmetry.space_group_name_H-M   'P 1'
#
loop_
_entity.id
_entity.type
_entity.pdbx_description
1 polymer ?
#
loop_
_entity_poly.entity_id
_entity_poly.type
_entity_poly.pdbx_seq_one_letter_code
_entity_poly.pdbx_strand_id
1 'polypeptide(L)'
;MLMQVEAVAGIPTINADDDLATIITDHVTLRADDVICIASTIVSKAEGRACSLAAFEPSERAEAIASRLATITDTPKDPRFAEAVLRESADILLEAPFLLTQTHFGHITVNAGIDRSNTGGEDLLLLPEAPSRSARQIAAGLPTDRVIITDTCGRPFRHGQRGVAIGWHGLAPARDWRGEHDRSDRLLRATVENVIDELAAAANLVMGEGAGSTPVAVISGFEWGDHGTSDAHFRAPEADLIRQALEVWSYDG
;
A
#
# COMPACT_ATOMS: atom_id res chain seq x y z
N MET A 1 4.93 19.25 20.64
CA MET A 1 4.84 18.91 19.19
C MET A 1 3.42 19.15 18.72
N LEU A 2 3.21 19.83 17.60
CA LEU A 2 1.93 19.93 16.89
C LEU A 2 2.13 19.31 15.52
N MET A 3 1.51 18.19 15.27
CA MET A 3 1.48 17.53 13.96
C MET A 3 0.16 17.90 13.27
N GLN A 4 0.23 18.31 12.01
CA GLN A 4 -0.92 18.63 11.17
C GLN A 4 -0.96 17.67 9.99
N VAL A 5 -2.16 17.26 9.57
CA VAL A 5 -2.38 16.40 8.41
C VAL A 5 -3.42 17.10 7.54
N GLU A 6 -3.04 17.42 6.31
CA GLU A 6 -3.88 18.18 5.38
C GLU A 6 -3.96 17.47 4.03
N ALA A 7 -5.16 17.31 3.49
CA ALA A 7 -5.34 16.81 2.13
C ALA A 7 -5.07 17.92 1.10
N VAL A 8 -4.36 17.60 0.04
CA VAL A 8 -4.09 18.53 -1.07
C VAL A 8 -5.27 18.50 -2.03
N ALA A 9 -6.02 19.59 -2.06
CA ALA A 9 -7.17 19.72 -2.93
C ALA A 9 -6.77 20.12 -4.37
N GLY A 10 -7.63 19.79 -5.33
CA GLY A 10 -7.47 20.26 -6.71
C GLY A 10 -6.53 19.45 -7.57
N ILE A 11 -5.97 18.36 -7.08
CA ILE A 11 -5.15 17.44 -7.90
C ILE A 11 -5.98 17.01 -9.12
N PRO A 12 -5.48 17.20 -10.35
CA PRO A 12 -6.22 16.84 -11.57
C PRO A 12 -6.33 15.32 -11.74
N THR A 13 -7.09 14.90 -12.74
CA THR A 13 -7.05 13.50 -13.17
C THR A 13 -5.66 13.18 -13.69
N ILE A 14 -5.04 12.14 -13.12
CA ILE A 14 -3.69 11.69 -13.50
C ILE A 14 -3.78 10.70 -14.66
N ASN A 15 -2.91 10.90 -15.64
CA ASN A 15 -2.72 10.04 -16.82
C ASN A 15 -1.31 9.46 -16.83
N ALA A 16 -1.06 8.54 -17.76
CA ALA A 16 0.27 7.98 -17.96
C ALA A 16 1.28 9.09 -18.32
N ASP A 17 2.48 8.96 -17.78
CA ASP A 17 3.62 9.89 -17.94
C ASP A 17 3.45 11.28 -17.29
N ASP A 18 2.38 11.54 -16.53
CA ASP A 18 2.23 12.77 -15.75
C ASP A 18 3.33 12.88 -14.67
N ASP A 19 3.92 14.07 -14.55
CA ASP A 19 4.92 14.38 -13.51
C ASP A 19 4.22 14.73 -12.18
N LEU A 20 4.12 13.74 -11.31
CA LEU A 20 3.48 13.90 -10.00
C LEU A 20 4.16 14.94 -9.11
N ALA A 21 5.49 15.08 -9.18
CA ALA A 21 6.20 16.07 -8.35
C ALA A 21 5.82 17.49 -8.76
N THR A 22 5.79 17.78 -10.06
CA THR A 22 5.33 19.07 -10.59
C THR A 22 3.87 19.32 -10.22
N ILE A 23 2.98 18.35 -10.45
CA ILE A 23 1.56 18.49 -10.12
C ILE A 23 1.37 18.78 -8.62
N ILE A 24 2.07 18.10 -7.72
CA ILE A 24 1.96 18.32 -6.28
C ILE A 24 2.43 19.71 -5.91
N THR A 25 3.58 20.16 -6.41
CA THR A 25 4.15 21.50 -6.09
C THR A 25 3.33 22.65 -6.65
N ASP A 26 2.59 22.44 -7.72
CA ASP A 26 1.65 23.43 -8.27
C ASP A 26 0.40 23.62 -7.37
N HIS A 27 0.10 22.65 -6.50
CA HIS A 27 -1.11 22.67 -5.66
C HIS A 27 -0.83 22.91 -4.17
N VAL A 28 0.39 22.72 -3.70
CA VAL A 28 0.75 22.92 -2.30
C VAL A 28 2.19 23.40 -2.13
N THR A 29 2.41 24.30 -1.18
CA THR A 29 3.76 24.71 -0.78
C THR A 29 4.28 23.77 0.28
N LEU A 30 5.40 23.11 0.01
CA LEU A 30 6.01 22.11 0.87
C LEU A 30 7.24 22.68 1.59
N ARG A 31 7.50 22.15 2.79
CA ARG A 31 8.73 22.37 3.55
C ARG A 31 9.64 21.15 3.46
N ALA A 32 10.91 21.32 3.71
CA ALA A 32 11.91 20.24 3.66
C ALA A 32 11.69 19.13 4.71
N ASP A 33 10.95 19.41 5.78
CA ASP A 33 10.65 18.49 6.87
C ASP A 33 9.23 17.88 6.81
N ASP A 34 8.41 18.28 5.83
CA ASP A 34 7.10 17.68 5.62
C ASP A 34 7.21 16.24 5.13
N VAL A 35 6.22 15.40 5.47
CA VAL A 35 6.03 14.07 4.90
C VAL A 35 4.88 14.11 3.93
N ILE A 36 5.09 13.59 2.72
CA ILE A 36 4.08 13.55 1.66
C ILE A 36 3.57 12.12 1.54
N CYS A 37 2.26 11.95 1.73
CA CYS A 37 1.57 10.68 1.50
C CYS A 37 0.80 10.77 0.17
N ILE A 38 1.02 9.79 -0.71
CA ILE A 38 0.47 9.75 -2.07
C ILE A 38 -0.27 8.44 -2.26
N ALA A 39 -1.52 8.48 -2.70
CA ALA A 39 -2.29 7.28 -3.00
C ALA A 39 -1.64 6.49 -4.15
N SER A 40 -1.54 5.18 -3.97
CA SER A 40 -1.03 4.25 -5.00
C SER A 40 -1.73 4.41 -6.35
N THR A 41 -3.01 4.71 -6.34
CA THR A 41 -3.83 4.87 -7.56
C THR A 41 -3.30 5.93 -8.51
N ILE A 42 -2.86 7.09 -8.01
CA ILE A 42 -2.32 8.13 -8.91
C ILE A 42 -0.90 7.81 -9.36
N VAL A 43 -0.10 7.15 -8.54
CA VAL A 43 1.22 6.64 -8.93
C VAL A 43 1.08 5.58 -10.01
N SER A 44 0.17 4.62 -9.82
CA SER A 44 -0.15 3.58 -10.81
C SER A 44 -0.60 4.18 -12.16
N LYS A 45 -1.44 5.22 -12.13
CA LYS A 45 -1.87 5.91 -13.36
C LYS A 45 -0.72 6.60 -14.06
N ALA A 46 0.12 7.33 -13.32
CA ALA A 46 1.30 8.00 -13.88
C ALA A 46 2.30 7.00 -14.48
N GLU A 47 2.41 5.80 -13.91
CA GLU A 47 3.24 4.71 -14.43
C GLU A 47 2.58 3.90 -15.55
N GLY A 48 1.36 4.26 -16.01
CA GLY A 48 0.66 3.55 -17.08
C GLY A 48 0.24 2.13 -16.69
N ARG A 49 -0.07 1.90 -15.41
CA ARG A 49 -0.45 0.57 -14.87
C ARG A 49 -1.94 0.22 -15.06
N ALA A 50 -2.72 1.10 -15.69
CA ALA A 50 -4.09 0.80 -16.11
C ALA A 50 -4.08 -0.14 -17.32
N CYS A 51 -4.90 -1.20 -17.31
CA CYS A 51 -4.90 -2.18 -18.39
C CYS A 51 -6.24 -2.90 -18.51
N SER A 52 -6.48 -3.47 -19.71
CA SER A 52 -7.64 -4.30 -19.99
C SER A 52 -7.45 -5.73 -19.49
N LEU A 53 -8.52 -6.38 -19.05
CA LEU A 53 -8.57 -7.82 -18.78
C LEU A 53 -8.14 -8.66 -20.00
N ALA A 54 -8.32 -8.15 -21.21
CA ALA A 54 -7.91 -8.84 -22.44
C ALA A 54 -6.38 -9.04 -22.55
N ALA A 55 -5.58 -8.32 -21.77
CA ALA A 55 -4.13 -8.51 -21.70
C ALA A 55 -3.70 -9.78 -20.95
N PHE A 56 -4.63 -10.44 -20.28
CA PHE A 56 -4.36 -11.62 -19.44
C PHE A 56 -5.01 -12.86 -20.05
N GLU A 57 -4.24 -13.68 -20.75
CA GLU A 57 -4.68 -15.01 -21.18
C GLU A 57 -4.62 -15.97 -19.97
N PRO A 58 -5.75 -16.59 -19.58
CA PRO A 58 -5.81 -17.42 -18.39
C PRO A 58 -4.95 -18.68 -18.53
N SER A 59 -4.16 -18.97 -17.52
CA SER A 59 -3.53 -20.27 -17.34
C SER A 59 -4.51 -21.30 -16.76
N GLU A 60 -4.19 -22.59 -16.84
CA GLU A 60 -4.96 -23.66 -16.21
C GLU A 60 -5.15 -23.41 -14.70
N ARG A 61 -4.13 -22.87 -14.03
CA ARG A 61 -4.21 -22.48 -12.61
C ARG A 61 -5.22 -21.36 -12.38
N ALA A 62 -5.21 -20.34 -13.22
CA ALA A 62 -6.17 -19.23 -13.12
C ALA A 62 -7.62 -19.69 -13.34
N GLU A 63 -7.85 -20.61 -14.29
CA GLU A 63 -9.15 -21.23 -14.52
C GLU A 63 -9.63 -22.05 -13.31
N ALA A 64 -8.74 -22.85 -12.73
CA ALA A 64 -9.04 -23.65 -11.54
C ALA A 64 -9.38 -22.77 -10.32
N ILE A 65 -8.62 -21.70 -10.09
CA ILE A 65 -8.88 -20.72 -9.02
C ILE A 65 -10.23 -20.04 -9.24
N ALA A 66 -10.48 -19.53 -10.43
CA ALA A 66 -11.74 -18.85 -10.76
C ALA A 66 -12.96 -19.76 -10.56
N SER A 67 -12.87 -21.01 -11.01
CA SER A 67 -13.90 -22.02 -10.84
C SER A 67 -14.16 -22.33 -9.35
N ARG A 68 -13.11 -22.54 -8.56
CA ARG A 68 -13.19 -22.79 -7.12
C ARG A 68 -13.83 -21.62 -6.38
N LEU A 69 -13.36 -20.40 -6.64
CA LEU A 69 -13.91 -19.20 -6.01
C LEU A 69 -15.37 -18.94 -6.42
N ALA A 70 -15.73 -19.21 -7.67
CA ALA A 70 -17.12 -19.10 -8.13
C ALA A 70 -18.05 -20.05 -7.36
N THR A 71 -17.62 -21.29 -7.13
CA THR A 71 -18.37 -22.28 -6.34
C THR A 71 -18.56 -21.82 -4.89
N ILE A 72 -17.49 -21.32 -4.25
CA ILE A 72 -17.51 -20.91 -2.83
C ILE A 72 -18.37 -19.65 -2.62
N THR A 73 -18.29 -18.69 -3.54
CA THR A 73 -18.93 -17.36 -3.38
C THR A 73 -20.29 -17.28 -4.06
N ASP A 74 -20.72 -18.34 -4.75
CA ASP A 74 -21.93 -18.36 -5.60
C ASP A 74 -21.98 -17.16 -6.56
N THR A 75 -20.83 -16.80 -7.10
CA THR A 75 -20.67 -15.64 -8.00
C THR A 75 -19.64 -15.95 -9.07
N PRO A 76 -19.96 -15.79 -10.36
CA PRO A 76 -18.99 -16.01 -11.44
C PRO A 76 -17.71 -15.21 -11.23
N LYS A 77 -16.56 -15.82 -11.48
CA LYS A 77 -15.25 -15.20 -11.43
C LYS A 77 -14.60 -15.25 -12.81
N ASP A 78 -14.04 -14.14 -13.25
CA ASP A 78 -13.34 -14.07 -14.52
C ASP A 78 -11.92 -14.67 -14.36
N PRO A 79 -11.56 -15.74 -15.09
CA PRO A 79 -10.25 -16.34 -14.96
C PRO A 79 -9.12 -15.41 -15.42
N ARG A 80 -9.38 -14.42 -16.28
CA ARG A 80 -8.41 -13.39 -16.66
C ARG A 80 -8.02 -12.51 -15.48
N PHE A 81 -8.99 -12.22 -14.58
CA PHE A 81 -8.68 -11.51 -13.34
C PHE A 81 -7.80 -12.37 -12.40
N ALA A 82 -8.09 -13.66 -12.28
CA ALA A 82 -7.23 -14.57 -11.51
C ALA A 82 -5.81 -14.61 -12.10
N GLU A 83 -5.67 -14.64 -13.43
CA GLU A 83 -4.35 -14.57 -14.08
C GLU A 83 -3.63 -13.25 -13.81
N ALA A 84 -4.33 -12.11 -13.84
CA ALA A 84 -3.75 -10.82 -13.47
C ALA A 84 -3.20 -10.86 -12.04
N VAL A 85 -3.98 -11.40 -11.08
CA VAL A 85 -3.54 -11.56 -9.69
C VAL A 85 -2.31 -12.47 -9.60
N LEU A 86 -2.29 -13.58 -10.31
CA LEU A 86 -1.12 -14.50 -10.33
C LEU A 86 0.13 -13.80 -10.85
N ARG A 87 0.03 -12.99 -11.90
CA ARG A 87 1.18 -12.27 -12.49
C ARG A 87 1.71 -11.16 -11.59
N GLU A 88 0.84 -10.48 -10.85
CA GLU A 88 1.22 -9.41 -9.93
C GLU A 88 1.66 -9.92 -8.54
N SER A 89 1.68 -11.23 -8.34
CA SER A 89 2.01 -11.87 -7.07
C SER A 89 3.33 -12.62 -7.13
N ALA A 90 4.18 -12.42 -6.13
CA ALA A 90 5.34 -13.26 -5.88
C ALA A 90 4.95 -14.58 -5.22
N ASP A 91 3.87 -14.58 -4.42
CA ASP A 91 3.38 -15.76 -3.71
C ASP A 91 1.87 -15.66 -3.45
N ILE A 92 1.20 -16.82 -3.36
CA ILE A 92 -0.21 -16.96 -3.02
C ILE A 92 -0.33 -17.64 -1.66
N LEU A 93 -0.75 -16.89 -0.66
CA LEU A 93 -0.90 -17.39 0.71
C LEU A 93 -2.23 -18.13 0.92
N LEU A 94 -3.29 -17.68 0.23
CA LEU A 94 -4.61 -18.33 0.23
C LEU A 94 -5.23 -18.25 -1.17
N GLU A 95 -5.80 -19.36 -1.64
CA GLU A 95 -6.58 -19.39 -2.88
C GLU A 95 -8.10 -19.39 -2.65
N ALA A 96 -8.54 -19.53 -1.40
CA ALA A 96 -9.95 -19.54 -1.01
C ALA A 96 -10.13 -19.13 0.46
N PRO A 97 -11.22 -18.43 0.84
CA PRO A 97 -12.36 -17.99 0.01
C PRO A 97 -12.11 -16.72 -0.80
N PHE A 98 -10.90 -16.19 -0.76
CA PHE A 98 -10.39 -15.07 -1.55
C PHE A 98 -8.89 -15.27 -1.81
N LEU A 99 -8.33 -14.60 -2.79
CA LEU A 99 -6.91 -14.63 -3.04
C LEU A 99 -6.19 -13.70 -2.06
N LEU A 100 -5.43 -14.25 -1.10
CA LEU A 100 -4.48 -13.50 -0.29
C LEU A 100 -3.10 -13.71 -0.87
N THR A 101 -2.43 -12.64 -1.24
CA THR A 101 -1.22 -12.72 -2.03
C THR A 101 -0.12 -11.85 -1.46
N GLN A 102 1.12 -12.16 -1.79
CA GLN A 102 2.26 -11.28 -1.59
C GLN A 102 2.66 -10.69 -2.94
N THR A 103 2.69 -9.37 -3.04
CA THR A 103 3.21 -8.65 -4.22
C THR A 103 4.72 -8.86 -4.39
N HIS A 104 5.28 -8.54 -5.57
CA HIS A 104 6.72 -8.66 -5.84
C HIS A 104 7.59 -7.76 -4.94
N PHE A 105 7.02 -6.70 -4.37
CA PHE A 105 7.71 -5.81 -3.41
C PHE A 105 7.43 -6.15 -1.94
N GLY A 106 6.73 -7.26 -1.64
CA GLY A 106 6.60 -7.82 -0.30
C GLY A 106 5.31 -7.49 0.44
N HIS A 107 4.44 -6.63 -0.09
CA HIS A 107 3.15 -6.30 0.53
C HIS A 107 2.18 -7.48 0.45
N ILE A 108 1.53 -7.82 1.58
CA ILE A 108 0.50 -8.86 1.62
C ILE A 108 -0.87 -8.21 1.57
N THR A 109 -1.63 -8.53 0.54
CA THR A 109 -2.95 -7.94 0.30
C THR A 109 -3.87 -8.90 -0.47
N VAL A 110 -5.15 -8.57 -0.52
CA VAL A 110 -6.13 -9.32 -1.30
C VAL A 110 -6.00 -8.98 -2.79
N ASN A 111 -6.02 -10.00 -3.65
CA ASN A 111 -5.99 -9.85 -5.11
C ASN A 111 -4.79 -9.02 -5.64
N ALA A 112 -3.62 -9.12 -5.01
CA ALA A 112 -2.42 -8.35 -5.33
C ALA A 112 -2.63 -6.81 -5.30
N GLY A 113 -3.65 -6.32 -4.59
CA GLY A 113 -4.00 -4.91 -4.55
C GLY A 113 -4.55 -4.36 -5.87
N ILE A 114 -4.96 -5.23 -6.80
CA ILE A 114 -5.54 -4.81 -8.09
C ILE A 114 -6.89 -4.14 -7.86
N ASP A 115 -7.01 -2.88 -8.27
CA ASP A 115 -8.26 -2.13 -8.25
C ASP A 115 -9.05 -2.35 -9.54
N ARG A 116 -10.38 -2.40 -9.40
CA ARG A 116 -11.36 -2.45 -10.48
C ARG A 116 -12.23 -1.19 -10.53
N SER A 117 -11.99 -0.28 -9.62
CA SER A 117 -12.60 1.02 -9.55
C SER A 117 -11.58 2.11 -9.90
N ASN A 118 -12.04 3.28 -10.33
CA ASN A 118 -11.17 4.43 -10.61
C ASN A 118 -10.01 4.13 -11.59
N THR A 119 -10.24 3.23 -12.55
CA THR A 119 -9.22 2.71 -13.47
C THR A 119 -8.91 3.62 -14.66
N GLY A 120 -9.55 4.79 -14.76
CA GLY A 120 -9.36 5.68 -15.90
C GLY A 120 -10.05 5.22 -17.21
N GLY A 121 -10.99 4.27 -17.11
CA GLY A 121 -11.71 3.71 -18.25
C GLY A 121 -11.26 2.32 -18.69
N GLU A 122 -10.17 1.82 -18.11
CA GLU A 122 -9.70 0.44 -18.27
C GLU A 122 -10.41 -0.51 -17.31
N ASP A 123 -10.19 -1.82 -17.46
CA ASP A 123 -10.79 -2.84 -16.57
C ASP A 123 -10.11 -2.92 -15.20
N LEU A 124 -8.80 -2.72 -15.17
CA LEU A 124 -7.93 -2.91 -14.01
C LEU A 124 -6.96 -1.75 -13.83
N LEU A 125 -6.62 -1.47 -12.57
CA LEU A 125 -5.47 -0.66 -12.20
C LEU A 125 -4.57 -1.49 -11.28
N LEU A 126 -3.39 -1.81 -11.75
CA LEU A 126 -2.38 -2.58 -11.01
C LEU A 126 -1.61 -1.65 -10.07
N LEU A 127 -1.07 -2.16 -8.96
CA LEU A 127 -0.19 -1.37 -8.10
C LEU A 127 1.10 -0.92 -8.85
N PRO A 128 1.78 0.13 -8.37
CA PRO A 128 3.10 0.50 -8.90
C PRO A 128 4.05 -0.69 -8.83
N GLU A 129 4.87 -0.88 -9.86
CA GLU A 129 5.77 -2.05 -9.94
C GLU A 129 6.80 -2.09 -8.81
N ALA A 130 7.33 -0.94 -8.43
CA ALA A 130 8.31 -0.80 -7.36
C ALA A 130 8.06 0.47 -6.54
N PRO A 131 7.08 0.46 -5.61
CA PRO A 131 6.58 1.67 -4.94
C PRO A 131 7.67 2.52 -4.26
N SER A 132 8.67 1.91 -3.62
CA SER A 132 9.78 2.67 -3.01
C SER A 132 10.71 3.31 -4.05
N ARG A 133 10.82 2.75 -5.26
CA ARG A 133 11.51 3.39 -6.38
C ARG A 133 10.73 4.61 -6.86
N SER A 134 9.42 4.46 -7.00
CA SER A 134 8.51 5.54 -7.36
C SER A 134 8.54 6.67 -6.33
N ALA A 135 8.48 6.34 -5.03
CA ALA A 135 8.62 7.32 -3.95
C ALA A 135 9.92 8.14 -4.07
N ARG A 136 11.05 7.47 -4.37
CA ARG A 136 12.35 8.13 -4.58
C ARG A 136 12.35 9.04 -5.79
N GLN A 137 11.75 8.61 -6.90
CA GLN A 137 11.68 9.39 -8.14
C GLN A 137 10.84 10.65 -7.94
N ILE A 138 9.70 10.53 -7.28
CA ILE A 138 8.83 11.67 -6.96
C ILE A 138 9.55 12.63 -5.99
N ALA A 139 10.20 12.11 -4.94
CA ALA A 139 10.95 12.91 -3.97
C ALA A 139 12.04 13.78 -4.63
N ALA A 140 12.68 13.28 -5.68
CA ALA A 140 13.72 14.03 -6.39
C ALA A 140 13.23 15.36 -7.01
N GLY A 141 11.92 15.50 -7.24
CA GLY A 141 11.30 16.74 -7.74
C GLY A 141 10.60 17.57 -6.66
N LEU A 142 10.63 17.14 -5.39
CA LEU A 142 9.98 17.82 -4.26
C LEU A 142 10.99 18.57 -3.37
N PRO A 143 10.57 19.57 -2.60
CA PRO A 143 11.41 20.22 -1.57
C PRO A 143 11.76 19.31 -0.39
N THR A 144 11.01 18.23 -0.18
CA THR A 144 11.24 17.20 0.84
C THR A 144 11.63 15.89 0.20
N ASP A 145 12.46 15.09 0.87
CA ASP A 145 12.78 13.72 0.49
C ASP A 145 11.84 12.67 1.11
N ARG A 146 10.94 13.09 2.02
CA ARG A 146 10.06 12.21 2.80
C ARG A 146 8.75 11.93 2.06
N VAL A 147 8.74 10.86 1.28
CA VAL A 147 7.57 10.44 0.49
C VAL A 147 7.12 9.04 0.92
N ILE A 148 5.82 8.86 1.12
CA ILE A 148 5.16 7.58 1.39
C ILE A 148 4.11 7.35 0.31
N ILE A 149 4.15 6.20 -0.36
CA ILE A 149 3.07 5.73 -1.23
C ILE A 149 2.15 4.85 -0.38
N THR A 150 0.87 5.20 -0.38
CA THR A 150 -0.13 4.57 0.47
C THR A 150 -1.11 3.75 -0.35
N ASP A 151 -1.54 2.66 0.22
CA ASP A 151 -2.67 1.85 -0.27
C ASP A 151 -3.67 1.63 0.87
N THR A 152 -4.84 1.08 0.56
CA THR A 152 -5.87 0.80 1.55
C THR A 152 -6.10 -0.70 1.63
N CYS A 153 -5.91 -1.27 2.80
CA CYS A 153 -6.15 -2.69 3.00
C CYS A 153 -6.92 -3.01 4.28
N GLY A 154 -7.65 -4.13 4.24
CA GLY A 154 -8.24 -4.74 5.42
C GLY A 154 -7.18 -5.32 6.35
N ARG A 155 -7.59 -5.69 7.55
CA ARG A 155 -6.72 -6.37 8.52
C ARG A 155 -7.48 -7.47 9.25
N PRO A 156 -6.82 -8.55 9.65
CA PRO A 156 -7.44 -9.57 10.48
C PRO A 156 -8.04 -8.99 11.77
N PHE A 157 -9.12 -9.61 12.26
CA PHE A 157 -9.78 -9.33 13.53
C PHE A 157 -10.45 -7.95 13.68
N ARG A 158 -10.54 -7.15 12.61
CA ARG A 158 -11.25 -5.87 12.64
C ARG A 158 -12.02 -5.63 11.35
N HIS A 159 -13.18 -5.00 11.48
CA HIS A 159 -13.91 -4.48 10.34
C HIS A 159 -13.27 -3.18 9.84
N GLY A 160 -13.45 -2.92 8.54
CA GLY A 160 -12.96 -1.73 7.87
C GLY A 160 -11.53 -1.86 7.34
N GLN A 161 -11.22 -0.97 6.43
CA GLN A 161 -9.90 -0.80 5.82
C GLN A 161 -9.15 0.34 6.50
N ARG A 162 -7.87 0.42 6.27
CA ARG A 162 -7.00 1.49 6.73
C ARG A 162 -5.92 1.77 5.70
N GLY A 163 -5.40 2.98 5.69
CA GLY A 163 -4.19 3.30 4.95
C GLY A 163 -2.98 2.53 5.48
N VAL A 164 -2.16 2.03 4.59
CA VAL A 164 -0.88 1.37 4.84
C VAL A 164 0.16 1.90 3.88
N ALA A 165 1.42 1.92 4.30
CA ALA A 165 2.53 2.25 3.42
C ALA A 165 2.92 1.04 2.58
N ILE A 166 3.00 1.21 1.27
CA ILE A 166 3.49 0.17 0.34
C ILE A 166 4.84 0.51 -0.27
N GLY A 167 5.26 1.78 -0.18
CA GLY A 167 6.57 2.24 -0.60
C GLY A 167 6.91 3.57 0.07
N TRP A 168 8.20 3.84 0.26
CA TRP A 168 8.65 5.05 0.95
C TRP A 168 10.07 5.46 0.54
N HIS A 169 10.40 6.73 0.82
CA HIS A 169 11.73 7.30 0.67
C HIS A 169 11.96 8.40 1.72
N GLY A 170 13.22 8.63 2.11
CA GLY A 170 13.65 9.75 2.95
C GLY A 170 13.34 9.61 4.45
N LEU A 171 12.75 8.49 4.90
CA LEU A 171 12.52 8.20 6.32
C LEU A 171 12.61 6.69 6.58
N ALA A 172 12.99 6.32 7.79
CA ALA A 172 12.97 4.92 8.19
C ALA A 172 11.53 4.44 8.41
N PRO A 173 11.17 3.20 8.08
CA PRO A 173 9.81 2.70 8.24
C PRO A 173 9.40 2.49 9.70
N ALA A 174 10.35 2.18 10.58
CA ALA A 174 10.02 1.85 11.95
C ALA A 174 10.94 2.54 12.97
N ARG A 175 10.34 2.96 14.08
CA ARG A 175 11.00 3.52 15.25
C ARG A 175 11.22 2.40 16.27
N ASP A 176 12.47 2.19 16.68
CA ASP A 176 12.86 1.11 17.59
C ASP A 176 12.99 1.65 19.02
N TRP A 177 12.05 1.26 19.85
CA TRP A 177 12.02 1.61 21.28
C TRP A 177 12.73 0.59 22.16
N ARG A 178 13.27 -0.49 21.60
CA ARG A 178 13.94 -1.52 22.38
C ARG A 178 15.23 -0.95 23.00
N GLY A 179 15.42 -1.22 24.28
CA GLY A 179 16.56 -0.65 25.02
C GLY A 179 16.22 0.63 25.78
N GLU A 180 15.07 1.26 25.51
CA GLU A 180 14.55 2.37 26.28
C GLU A 180 13.76 1.88 27.50
N HIS A 181 13.49 2.76 28.45
CA HIS A 181 12.72 2.45 29.66
C HIS A 181 11.32 3.09 29.59
N ASP A 182 10.33 2.37 30.09
CA ASP A 182 9.00 2.92 30.27
C ASP A 182 8.95 3.89 31.47
N ARG A 183 7.79 4.51 31.71
CA ARG A 183 7.60 5.44 32.84
C ARG A 183 7.84 4.82 34.22
N SER A 184 7.83 3.49 34.32
CA SER A 184 8.08 2.73 35.56
C SER A 184 9.50 2.16 35.61
N ASP A 185 10.40 2.69 34.80
CA ASP A 185 11.81 2.27 34.68
C ASP A 185 11.98 0.80 34.28
N ARG A 186 11.04 0.26 33.48
CA ARG A 186 11.13 -1.08 32.93
C ARG A 186 11.65 -1.04 31.51
N LEU A 187 12.64 -1.87 31.22
CA LEU A 187 13.25 -1.98 29.90
C LEU A 187 12.25 -2.48 28.85
N LEU A 188 12.05 -1.73 27.79
CA LEU A 188 11.29 -2.13 26.59
C LEU A 188 12.11 -3.15 25.80
N ARG A 189 11.56 -4.34 25.57
CA ARG A 189 12.28 -5.45 24.91
C ARG A 189 11.76 -5.82 23.53
N ALA A 190 10.54 -5.40 23.20
CA ALA A 190 9.85 -5.85 21.99
C ALA A 190 9.16 -4.71 21.22
N THR A 191 9.16 -3.50 21.75
CA THR A 191 8.39 -2.39 21.19
C THR A 191 9.12 -1.83 19.97
N VAL A 192 8.51 -1.99 18.79
CA VAL A 192 8.90 -1.37 17.52
C VAL A 192 7.64 -0.77 16.92
N GLU A 193 7.65 0.52 16.65
CA GLU A 193 6.53 1.28 16.11
C GLU A 193 6.66 1.38 14.59
N ASN A 194 5.62 0.98 13.87
CA ASN A 194 5.60 1.09 12.39
C ASN A 194 5.12 2.49 12.00
N VAL A 195 6.06 3.42 11.95
CA VAL A 195 5.80 4.85 11.75
C VAL A 195 5.17 5.15 10.41
N ILE A 196 5.64 4.52 9.33
CA ILE A 196 5.11 4.83 8.00
C ILE A 196 3.66 4.36 7.82
N ASP A 197 3.25 3.26 8.47
CA ASP A 197 1.85 2.85 8.46
C ASP A 197 0.96 3.80 9.29
N GLU A 198 1.47 4.34 10.41
CA GLU A 198 0.73 5.32 11.20
C GLU A 198 0.56 6.63 10.43
N LEU A 199 1.59 7.10 9.73
CA LEU A 199 1.51 8.28 8.86
C LEU A 199 0.57 8.02 7.67
N ALA A 200 0.65 6.86 7.03
CA ALA A 200 -0.26 6.46 5.95
C ALA A 200 -1.72 6.41 6.43
N ALA A 201 -1.98 5.85 7.61
CA ALA A 201 -3.32 5.80 8.19
C ALA A 201 -3.85 7.19 8.56
N ALA A 202 -3.00 8.08 9.09
CA ALA A 202 -3.37 9.47 9.37
C ALA A 202 -3.70 10.23 8.08
N ALA A 203 -2.89 10.07 7.03
CA ALA A 203 -3.14 10.64 5.72
C ALA A 203 -4.47 10.15 5.12
N ASN A 204 -4.77 8.86 5.23
CA ASN A 204 -6.00 8.27 4.70
C ASN A 204 -7.28 8.87 5.31
N LEU A 205 -7.24 9.31 6.57
CA LEU A 205 -8.39 9.97 7.22
C LEU A 205 -8.79 11.29 6.54
N VAL A 206 -7.84 12.02 5.97
CA VAL A 206 -8.09 13.30 5.29
C VAL A 206 -8.23 13.13 3.78
N MET A 207 -7.56 12.15 3.18
CA MET A 207 -7.68 11.81 1.76
C MET A 207 -9.06 11.19 1.45
N GLY A 208 -9.55 10.32 2.34
CA GLY A 208 -10.82 9.60 2.18
C GLY A 208 -10.77 8.52 1.08
N GLU A 209 -11.87 7.77 0.98
CA GLU A 209 -12.02 6.63 0.04
C GLU A 209 -12.94 6.94 -1.14
N GLY A 210 -13.55 8.09 -1.14
CA GLY A 210 -14.61 8.44 -2.10
C GLY A 210 -14.14 9.34 -3.23
N ALA A 211 -15.11 9.95 -3.92
CA ALA A 211 -14.89 10.83 -5.07
C ALA A 211 -14.31 12.21 -4.71
N GLY A 212 -13.67 12.37 -3.54
CA GLY A 212 -13.16 13.66 -3.04
C GLY A 212 -11.97 14.22 -3.82
N SER A 213 -11.33 13.42 -4.68
CA SER A 213 -10.17 13.84 -5.49
C SER A 213 -9.03 14.47 -4.68
N THR A 214 -8.73 13.88 -3.53
CA THR A 214 -7.64 14.31 -2.64
C THR A 214 -6.61 13.17 -2.44
N PRO A 215 -5.94 12.72 -3.52
CA PRO A 215 -5.06 11.55 -3.47
C PRO A 215 -3.68 11.85 -2.88
N VAL A 216 -3.47 13.04 -2.34
CA VAL A 216 -2.22 13.48 -1.72
C VAL A 216 -2.54 14.13 -0.38
N ALA A 217 -1.74 13.82 0.64
CA ALA A 217 -1.78 14.50 1.93
C ALA A 217 -0.37 14.94 2.35
N VAL A 218 -0.32 16.09 3.03
CA VAL A 218 0.90 16.64 3.65
C VAL A 218 0.81 16.48 5.16
N ILE A 219 1.85 15.96 5.77
CA ILE A 219 1.99 15.85 7.21
C ILE A 219 3.14 16.75 7.66
N SER A 220 2.80 17.82 8.37
CA SER A 220 3.76 18.79 8.89
C SER A 220 3.98 18.63 10.38
N GLY A 221 5.19 18.95 10.86
CA GLY A 221 5.52 18.91 12.28
C GLY A 221 5.72 17.50 12.83
N PHE A 222 5.90 16.49 11.96
CA PHE A 222 6.32 15.16 12.40
C PHE A 222 7.78 15.18 12.83
N GLU A 223 8.05 14.79 14.07
CA GLU A 223 9.38 14.66 14.63
C GLU A 223 9.70 13.19 14.90
N TRP A 224 10.85 12.74 14.41
CA TRP A 224 11.30 11.36 14.65
C TRP A 224 11.58 11.10 16.13
N GLY A 225 12.17 12.10 16.82
CA GLY A 225 12.67 11.94 18.18
C GLY A 225 14.05 11.29 18.21
N ASP A 226 14.55 11.07 19.42
CA ASP A 226 15.87 10.43 19.67
C ASP A 226 15.64 8.93 19.93
N HIS A 227 15.23 8.22 18.88
CA HIS A 227 14.93 6.79 18.94
C HIS A 227 15.75 6.03 17.89
N GLY A 228 16.00 4.76 18.15
CA GLY A 228 16.56 3.85 17.17
C GLY A 228 15.70 3.75 15.92
N THR A 229 16.29 3.30 14.82
CA THR A 229 15.59 3.06 13.56
C THR A 229 15.66 1.60 13.16
N SER A 230 14.67 1.14 12.40
CA SER A 230 14.68 -0.16 11.75
C SER A 230 14.19 0.00 10.32
N ASP A 231 14.90 -0.57 9.36
CA ASP A 231 14.50 -0.59 7.95
C ASP A 231 13.51 -1.73 7.64
N ALA A 232 13.21 -2.58 8.63
CA ALA A 232 12.29 -3.69 8.47
C ALA A 232 10.85 -3.19 8.51
N HIS A 233 10.16 -3.28 7.37
CA HIS A 233 8.73 -3.00 7.24
C HIS A 233 7.93 -4.28 7.03
N PHE A 234 8.25 -5.03 5.99
CA PHE A 234 7.64 -6.33 5.73
C PHE A 234 8.38 -7.42 6.51
N ARG A 235 7.63 -8.34 7.11
CA ARG A 235 8.22 -9.50 7.80
C ARG A 235 8.82 -10.46 6.79
N ALA A 236 9.98 -10.99 7.10
CA ALA A 236 10.52 -12.13 6.38
C ALA A 236 9.60 -13.36 6.59
N PRO A 237 9.37 -14.19 5.56
CA PRO A 237 8.48 -15.36 5.65
C PRO A 237 8.76 -16.25 6.87
N GLU A 238 10.03 -16.44 7.20
CA GLU A 238 10.48 -17.30 8.31
C GLU A 238 10.15 -16.68 9.70
N ALA A 239 9.92 -15.37 9.76
CA ALA A 239 9.59 -14.64 10.99
C ALA A 239 8.10 -14.34 11.12
N ASP A 240 7.26 -14.74 10.15
CA ASP A 240 5.82 -14.48 10.15
C ASP A 240 5.04 -15.74 10.54
N LEU A 241 4.67 -15.81 11.83
CA LEU A 241 3.91 -16.95 12.36
C LEU A 241 2.51 -17.09 11.75
N ILE A 242 1.88 -15.99 11.28
CA ILE A 242 0.58 -16.08 10.62
C ILE A 242 0.74 -16.72 9.25
N ARG A 243 1.77 -16.32 8.48
CA ARG A 243 2.10 -16.96 7.21
C ARG A 243 2.33 -18.45 7.39
N GLN A 244 3.15 -18.86 8.35
CA GLN A 244 3.40 -20.27 8.65
C GLN A 244 2.12 -21.03 9.03
N ALA A 245 1.20 -20.41 9.77
CA ALA A 245 -0.09 -21.02 10.09
C ALA A 245 -0.97 -21.20 8.83
N LEU A 246 -0.91 -20.25 7.87
CA LEU A 246 -1.65 -20.35 6.61
C LEU A 246 -1.12 -21.46 5.69
N GLU A 247 0.17 -21.81 5.75
CA GLU A 247 0.74 -22.91 4.97
C GLU A 247 0.14 -24.29 5.31
N VAL A 248 -0.35 -24.47 6.53
CA VAL A 248 -0.96 -25.72 6.99
C VAL A 248 -2.49 -25.65 7.09
N TRP A 249 -3.06 -24.48 6.83
CA TRP A 249 -4.52 -24.28 6.85
C TRP A 249 -5.13 -24.55 5.48
N SER A 250 -6.28 -25.23 5.45
CA SER A 250 -7.09 -25.42 4.26
C SER A 250 -8.49 -24.85 4.46
N TYR A 251 -9.07 -24.35 3.38
CA TYR A 251 -10.46 -23.95 3.36
C TYR A 251 -11.31 -25.15 2.89
N ASP A 252 -12.04 -25.75 3.80
CA ASP A 252 -12.85 -26.95 3.54
C ASP A 252 -14.31 -26.65 3.13
N GLY A 253 -14.64 -25.37 2.85
CA GLY A 253 -15.91 -24.91 2.25
C GLY A 253 -17.06 -24.79 3.22
#